data_11e424f36e5dec0f28532757e869bc9d
#
_entry.id   11e424f36e5dec0f28532757e869bc9d
#
_cell.length_a   1.000
_cell.length_b   1.000
_cell.length_c   1.000
_cell.angle_alpha   90.00
_cell.angle_beta   90.00
_cell.angle_gamma   90.00
#
_symmetry.space_group_name_H-M   'P 1'
#
loop_
_entity.id
_entity.type
_entity.pdbx_description
1 polymer ?
#
loop_
_entity_poly.entity_id
_entity_poly.type
_entity_poly.pdbx_seq_one_letter_code
_entity_poly.pdbx_strand_id
1 'polypeptide(L)'
;MGQTNAWTSEVDWRTGRWQPRSPSPPSRGWQPPPPRGLLPKRPLTFIEALDSGFRLLRFIPTLSIGSSLIVFTLWSLLLTAIGALIAVQFLSFFNDLSGNEDAASGFIALAQLGSVALSLLSLGLAHLLSGLIATGTRASFGARRTTLSRAWKSLSGGRWRLIAATLLMSGINLGLLLVLAAPTLLFATADSAVLAFVWAGLAALLWFAALIWINLRLAFVGSAIAVEDLSVRAGIRRSWKLTVRGFWRMLGQLALGYFLSNQLVQLIITPIVFIVSLLLGIGITTTAESATAQAAIAVVSVGLLLGLTLISSAVLFAYFACLVTVCFFDQQMRSEGLDLVLIRAEEDR
;
A
#
# COMPACT_ATOMS: atom_id res chain seq x y z
N MET A 1 -43.10 -53.41 -6.49
CA MET A 1 -42.48 -54.04 -7.65
C MET A 1 -41.54 -53.03 -8.29
N GLY A 2 -40.28 -53.09 -7.92
CA GLY A 2 -39.26 -52.18 -8.48
C GLY A 2 -38.80 -52.70 -9.84
N GLN A 3 -38.95 -51.88 -10.85
CA GLN A 3 -38.37 -52.15 -12.17
C GLN A 3 -36.85 -52.04 -12.04
N THR A 4 -36.16 -53.16 -12.07
CA THR A 4 -34.72 -53.23 -12.25
C THR A 4 -34.42 -52.77 -13.68
N ASN A 5 -33.90 -51.56 -13.82
CA ASN A 5 -33.48 -51.02 -15.11
C ASN A 5 -32.41 -51.93 -15.70
N ALA A 6 -32.66 -52.45 -16.91
CA ALA A 6 -31.78 -53.36 -17.65
C ALA A 6 -30.36 -52.78 -17.90
N TRP A 7 -30.16 -51.51 -17.67
CA TRP A 7 -28.90 -50.76 -17.82
C TRP A 7 -27.97 -50.86 -16.60
N THR A 8 -28.35 -51.52 -15.51
CA THR A 8 -27.56 -51.65 -14.29
C THR A 8 -26.87 -53.02 -14.15
N SER A 9 -26.85 -53.82 -15.21
CA SER A 9 -26.21 -55.15 -15.22
C SER A 9 -24.94 -55.15 -16.06
N GLU A 10 -23.89 -55.77 -15.55
CA GLU A 10 -22.64 -55.99 -16.26
C GLU A 10 -22.45 -57.50 -16.54
N VAL A 11 -21.90 -57.82 -17.72
CA VAL A 11 -21.53 -59.21 -18.05
C VAL A 11 -20.14 -59.50 -17.49
N ASP A 12 -20.03 -60.56 -16.67
CA ASP A 12 -18.72 -61.03 -16.28
C ASP A 12 -18.15 -61.83 -17.47
N TRP A 13 -17.21 -61.26 -18.17
CA TRP A 13 -16.60 -61.81 -19.38
C TRP A 13 -15.82 -63.12 -19.12
N ARG A 14 -15.51 -63.47 -17.87
CA ARG A 14 -14.84 -64.72 -17.51
C ARG A 14 -15.83 -65.87 -17.37
N THR A 15 -17.01 -65.57 -16.88
CA THR A 15 -18.04 -66.61 -16.61
C THR A 15 -19.23 -66.57 -17.56
N GLY A 16 -19.32 -65.51 -18.39
CA GLY A 16 -20.46 -65.29 -19.30
C GLY A 16 -21.76 -64.95 -18.56
N ARG A 17 -21.73 -64.73 -17.26
CA ARG A 17 -22.94 -64.50 -16.45
C ARG A 17 -23.17 -63.02 -16.21
N TRP A 18 -24.43 -62.63 -16.30
CA TRP A 18 -24.87 -61.33 -15.92
C TRP A 18 -24.88 -61.16 -14.39
N GLN A 19 -24.13 -60.21 -13.85
CA GLN A 19 -24.21 -59.87 -12.44
C GLN A 19 -24.93 -58.53 -12.29
N PRO A 20 -25.87 -58.42 -11.31
CA PRO A 20 -26.43 -57.12 -10.99
C PRO A 20 -25.31 -56.20 -10.50
N ARG A 21 -25.17 -55.04 -11.12
CA ARG A 21 -24.21 -54.02 -10.67
C ARG A 21 -24.50 -53.68 -9.21
N SER A 22 -23.51 -53.73 -8.37
CA SER A 22 -23.63 -53.24 -7.00
C SER A 22 -24.29 -51.84 -7.03
N PRO A 23 -25.27 -51.56 -6.17
CA PRO A 23 -25.92 -50.24 -6.17
C PRO A 23 -24.81 -49.19 -6.09
N SER A 24 -24.72 -48.37 -7.14
CA SER A 24 -23.79 -47.28 -7.17
C SER A 24 -24.06 -46.44 -5.91
N PRO A 25 -23.03 -46.01 -5.19
CA PRO A 25 -23.25 -45.09 -4.06
C PRO A 25 -24.15 -43.97 -4.55
N PRO A 26 -25.14 -43.51 -3.74
CA PRO A 26 -26.12 -42.51 -4.16
C PRO A 26 -25.35 -41.37 -4.80
N SER A 27 -25.68 -41.08 -6.06
CA SER A 27 -25.07 -40.01 -6.81
C SER A 27 -25.19 -38.76 -5.93
N ARG A 28 -24.07 -38.27 -5.43
CA ARG A 28 -24.07 -36.97 -4.71
C ARG A 28 -24.84 -36.01 -5.60
N GLY A 29 -26.01 -35.56 -5.15
CA GLY A 29 -26.87 -34.67 -5.91
C GLY A 29 -25.98 -33.55 -6.44
N TRP A 30 -26.28 -33.02 -7.64
CA TRP A 30 -25.51 -31.95 -8.25
C TRP A 30 -25.17 -30.89 -7.19
N GLN A 31 -23.90 -30.74 -6.87
CA GLN A 31 -23.41 -29.69 -6.02
C GLN A 31 -22.88 -28.59 -6.93
N PRO A 32 -23.32 -27.32 -6.73
CA PRO A 32 -22.78 -26.22 -7.51
C PRO A 32 -21.25 -26.23 -7.35
N PRO A 33 -20.50 -26.01 -8.45
CA PRO A 33 -19.04 -25.95 -8.35
C PRO A 33 -18.65 -24.93 -7.28
N PRO A 34 -17.60 -25.19 -6.48
CA PRO A 34 -17.18 -24.29 -5.43
C PRO A 34 -16.96 -22.90 -6.00
N PRO A 35 -17.36 -21.83 -5.29
CA PRO A 35 -17.23 -20.48 -5.78
C PRO A 35 -15.77 -20.21 -6.17
N ARG A 36 -15.55 -19.80 -7.41
CA ARG A 36 -14.22 -19.47 -7.89
C ARG A 36 -13.65 -18.33 -7.04
N GLY A 37 -12.45 -18.52 -6.51
CA GLY A 37 -11.75 -17.46 -5.79
C GLY A 37 -11.57 -16.20 -6.65
N LEU A 38 -11.39 -15.05 -6.01
CA LEU A 38 -11.17 -13.78 -6.70
C LEU A 38 -9.87 -13.82 -7.52
N LEU A 39 -8.82 -14.41 -6.93
CA LEU A 39 -7.51 -14.54 -7.56
C LEU A 39 -7.36 -15.94 -8.16
N PRO A 40 -6.86 -16.04 -9.41
CA PRO A 40 -6.58 -17.34 -10.00
C PRO A 40 -5.41 -18.03 -9.25
N LYS A 41 -5.50 -19.35 -9.11
CA LYS A 41 -4.47 -20.17 -8.47
C LYS A 41 -3.41 -20.60 -9.48
N ARG A 42 -2.83 -19.63 -10.15
CA ARG A 42 -1.72 -19.76 -11.09
C ARG A 42 -0.88 -18.49 -11.11
N PRO A 43 0.37 -18.55 -11.53
CA PRO A 43 1.17 -17.34 -11.74
C PRO A 43 0.46 -16.37 -12.67
N LEU A 44 0.38 -15.10 -12.24
CA LEU A 44 -0.33 -14.04 -12.97
C LEU A 44 0.52 -13.50 -14.12
N THR A 45 -0.10 -13.05 -15.21
CA THR A 45 0.60 -12.22 -16.20
C THR A 45 0.86 -10.83 -15.63
N PHE A 46 1.64 -10.01 -16.35
CA PHE A 46 1.97 -8.65 -15.89
C PHE A 46 0.71 -7.78 -15.71
N ILE A 47 -0.17 -7.79 -16.70
CA ILE A 47 -1.41 -6.99 -16.70
C ILE A 47 -2.44 -7.58 -15.72
N GLU A 48 -2.54 -8.90 -15.62
CA GLU A 48 -3.42 -9.55 -14.65
C GLU A 48 -3.09 -9.19 -13.21
N ALA A 49 -1.82 -8.98 -12.87
CA ALA A 49 -1.43 -8.55 -11.54
C ALA A 49 -1.96 -7.14 -11.22
N LEU A 50 -1.88 -6.20 -12.19
CA LEU A 50 -2.43 -4.84 -12.05
C LEU A 50 -3.95 -4.86 -11.91
N ASP A 51 -4.65 -5.60 -12.78
CA ASP A 51 -6.11 -5.77 -12.71
C ASP A 51 -6.54 -6.45 -11.41
N SER A 52 -5.81 -7.45 -10.95
CA SER A 52 -6.07 -8.14 -9.68
C SER A 52 -5.96 -7.21 -8.48
N GLY A 53 -5.08 -6.21 -8.50
CA GLY A 53 -5.02 -5.14 -7.50
C GLY A 53 -6.33 -4.35 -7.42
N PHE A 54 -6.90 -3.94 -8.56
CA PHE A 54 -8.20 -3.25 -8.63
C PHE A 54 -9.36 -4.16 -8.23
N ARG A 55 -9.35 -5.42 -8.66
CA ARG A 55 -10.37 -6.40 -8.27
C ARG A 55 -10.36 -6.61 -6.76
N LEU A 56 -9.19 -6.73 -6.16
CA LEU A 56 -9.03 -6.90 -4.72
C LEU A 56 -9.55 -5.67 -3.95
N LEU A 57 -9.21 -4.46 -4.42
CA LEU A 57 -9.70 -3.20 -3.85
C LEU A 57 -11.23 -3.16 -3.79
N ARG A 58 -11.90 -3.58 -4.88
CA ARG A 58 -13.38 -3.63 -4.98
C ARG A 58 -13.97 -4.78 -4.18
N PHE A 59 -13.26 -5.88 -4.01
CA PHE A 59 -13.77 -7.06 -3.31
C PHE A 59 -13.80 -6.89 -1.80
N ILE A 60 -12.79 -6.22 -1.22
CA ILE A 60 -12.67 -5.98 0.22
C ILE A 60 -12.55 -4.47 0.55
N PRO A 61 -13.50 -3.61 0.13
CA PRO A 61 -13.36 -2.15 0.24
C PRO A 61 -13.23 -1.69 1.69
N THR A 62 -13.92 -2.33 2.64
CA THR A 62 -13.84 -2.00 4.07
C THR A 62 -12.45 -2.31 4.65
N LEU A 63 -11.77 -3.33 4.15
CA LEU A 63 -10.42 -3.66 4.57
C LEU A 63 -9.38 -2.81 3.84
N SER A 64 -9.51 -2.57 2.54
CA SER A 64 -8.53 -1.83 1.76
C SER A 64 -8.67 -0.31 1.95
N ILE A 65 -9.79 0.28 1.54
CA ILE A 65 -10.01 1.73 1.64
C ILE A 65 -10.25 2.14 3.10
N GLY A 66 -11.04 1.35 3.85
CA GLY A 66 -11.34 1.65 5.24
C GLY A 66 -10.10 1.64 6.14
N SER A 67 -9.20 0.65 6.00
CA SER A 67 -7.94 0.65 6.77
C SER A 67 -7.02 1.81 6.37
N SER A 68 -6.96 2.11 5.08
CA SER A 68 -6.15 3.21 4.56
C SER A 68 -6.62 4.56 5.10
N LEU A 69 -7.93 4.83 5.06
CA LEU A 69 -8.51 6.05 5.63
C LEU A 69 -8.18 6.19 7.12
N ILE A 70 -8.38 5.14 7.92
CA ILE A 70 -8.07 5.16 9.35
C ILE A 70 -6.58 5.43 9.57
N VAL A 71 -5.70 4.72 8.88
CA VAL A 71 -4.25 4.86 9.04
C VAL A 71 -3.80 6.28 8.65
N PHE A 72 -4.26 6.79 7.51
CA PHE A 72 -3.89 8.15 7.07
C PHE A 72 -4.52 9.24 7.93
N THR A 73 -5.73 9.06 8.45
CA THR A 73 -6.34 10.01 9.40
C THR A 73 -5.55 10.06 10.71
N LEU A 74 -5.23 8.91 11.29
CA LEU A 74 -4.41 8.87 12.51
C LEU A 74 -3.02 9.46 12.28
N TRP A 75 -2.42 9.17 11.13
CA TRP A 75 -1.13 9.72 10.73
C TRP A 75 -1.18 11.25 10.57
N SER A 76 -2.19 11.78 9.86
CA SER A 76 -2.35 13.23 9.68
C SER A 76 -2.62 13.95 10.99
N LEU A 77 -3.44 13.37 11.89
CA LEU A 77 -3.66 13.92 13.22
C LEU A 77 -2.37 13.96 14.05
N LEU A 78 -1.57 12.89 14.00
CA LEU A 78 -0.26 12.86 14.67
C LEU A 78 0.66 13.95 14.13
N LEU A 79 0.78 14.08 12.81
CA LEU A 79 1.62 15.09 12.18
C LEU A 79 1.13 16.52 12.48
N THR A 80 -0.18 16.74 12.47
CA THR A 80 -0.77 18.03 12.82
C THR A 80 -0.48 18.39 14.29
N ALA A 81 -0.60 17.44 15.21
CA ALA A 81 -0.29 17.64 16.61
C ALA A 81 1.20 17.99 16.83
N ILE A 82 2.11 17.25 16.17
CA ILE A 82 3.56 17.54 16.21
C ILE A 82 3.85 18.92 15.61
N GLY A 83 3.27 19.22 14.44
CA GLY A 83 3.44 20.52 13.78
C GLY A 83 2.94 21.69 14.63
N ALA A 84 1.77 21.53 15.27
CA ALA A 84 1.24 22.54 16.20
C ALA A 84 2.15 22.74 17.41
N LEU A 85 2.67 21.67 18.00
CA LEU A 85 3.61 21.76 19.11
C LEU A 85 4.89 22.51 18.71
N ILE A 86 5.45 22.18 17.54
CA ILE A 86 6.62 22.88 17.00
C ILE A 86 6.29 24.37 16.77
N ALA A 87 5.15 24.66 16.14
CA ALA A 87 4.75 26.05 15.87
C ALA A 87 4.64 26.89 17.14
N VAL A 88 4.06 26.34 18.21
CA VAL A 88 3.95 27.04 19.52
C VAL A 88 5.33 27.33 20.12
N GLN A 89 6.26 26.36 20.04
CA GLN A 89 7.61 26.50 20.60
C GLN A 89 8.47 27.56 19.84
N PHE A 90 8.22 27.71 18.55
CA PHE A 90 8.98 28.59 17.67
C PHE A 90 8.21 29.87 17.24
N LEU A 91 7.14 30.22 17.97
CA LEU A 91 6.29 31.35 17.60
C LEU A 91 7.06 32.69 17.52
N SER A 92 7.97 32.95 18.47
CA SER A 92 8.84 34.13 18.44
C SER A 92 9.74 34.15 17.22
N PHE A 93 10.34 33.01 16.89
CA PHE A 93 11.17 32.86 15.70
C PHE A 93 10.40 33.14 14.40
N PHE A 94 9.14 32.69 14.29
CA PHE A 94 8.30 33.00 13.14
C PHE A 94 7.96 34.49 13.02
N ASN A 95 7.79 35.21 14.16
CA ASN A 95 7.57 36.66 14.16
C ASN A 95 8.81 37.41 13.69
N ASP A 96 10.01 36.96 14.07
CA ASP A 96 11.28 37.57 13.66
C ASP A 96 11.59 37.34 12.17
N LEU A 97 11.11 36.23 11.58
CA LEU A 97 11.26 35.94 10.15
C LEU A 97 10.54 36.93 9.23
N SER A 98 9.45 37.55 9.68
CA SER A 98 8.66 38.51 8.89
C SER A 98 9.40 39.79 8.53
N GLY A 99 10.51 40.10 9.22
CA GLY A 99 11.38 41.26 8.99
C GLY A 99 12.69 40.97 8.23
N ASN A 100 13.00 39.72 7.91
CA ASN A 100 14.27 39.29 7.30
C ASN A 100 14.07 38.36 6.14
N GLU A 101 14.31 38.82 4.89
CA GLU A 101 14.09 38.04 3.67
C GLU A 101 15.00 36.78 3.58
N ASP A 102 16.24 36.87 4.05
CA ASP A 102 17.19 35.75 4.05
C ASP A 102 16.74 34.66 5.02
N ALA A 103 16.28 35.07 6.21
CA ALA A 103 15.72 34.13 7.18
C ALA A 103 14.42 33.48 6.69
N ALA A 104 13.56 34.22 5.99
CA ALA A 104 12.34 33.70 5.38
C ALA A 104 12.64 32.66 4.27
N SER A 105 13.64 32.93 3.42
CA SER A 105 14.08 31.99 2.38
C SER A 105 14.64 30.70 2.98
N GLY A 106 15.46 30.80 4.03
CA GLY A 106 15.97 29.64 4.79
C GLY A 106 14.86 28.80 5.41
N PHE A 107 13.85 29.44 5.99
CA PHE A 107 12.66 28.75 6.53
C PHE A 107 11.88 28.01 5.46
N ILE A 108 11.66 28.61 4.29
CA ILE A 108 11.00 27.93 3.16
C ILE A 108 11.77 26.68 2.75
N ALA A 109 13.10 26.76 2.65
CA ALA A 109 13.95 25.62 2.33
C ALA A 109 13.83 24.48 3.38
N LEU A 110 13.84 24.82 4.67
CA LEU A 110 13.64 23.86 5.75
C LEU A 110 12.22 23.25 5.72
N ALA A 111 11.20 24.01 5.43
CA ALA A 111 9.83 23.54 5.28
C ALA A 111 9.71 22.55 4.09
N GLN A 112 10.39 22.81 2.98
CA GLN A 112 10.47 21.90 1.83
C GLN A 112 11.16 20.57 2.21
N LEU A 113 12.31 20.64 2.88
CA LEU A 113 12.99 19.43 3.37
C LEU A 113 12.12 18.65 4.36
N GLY A 114 11.44 19.36 5.26
CA GLY A 114 10.47 18.76 6.19
C GLY A 114 9.33 18.05 5.48
N SER A 115 8.78 18.64 4.41
CA SER A 115 7.71 18.03 3.62
C SER A 115 8.17 16.74 2.93
N VAL A 116 9.40 16.72 2.39
CA VAL A 116 10.02 15.52 1.82
C VAL A 116 10.21 14.45 2.91
N ALA A 117 10.73 14.82 4.08
CA ALA A 117 10.91 13.89 5.20
C ALA A 117 9.57 13.27 5.65
N LEU A 118 8.51 14.06 5.77
CA LEU A 118 7.16 13.59 6.11
C LEU A 118 6.60 12.64 5.03
N SER A 119 6.84 12.94 3.76
CA SER A 119 6.45 12.06 2.65
C SER A 119 7.15 10.71 2.72
N LEU A 120 8.44 10.69 3.06
CA LEU A 120 9.23 9.46 3.25
C LEU A 120 8.75 8.62 4.43
N LEU A 121 8.43 9.28 5.55
CA LEU A 121 7.84 8.60 6.70
C LEU A 121 6.50 7.93 6.34
N SER A 122 5.70 8.57 5.48
CA SER A 122 4.43 8.04 5.01
C SER A 122 4.58 6.79 4.13
N LEU A 123 5.72 6.61 3.43
CA LEU A 123 5.98 5.39 2.65
C LEU A 123 6.00 4.13 3.52
N GLY A 124 6.43 4.23 4.77
CA GLY A 124 6.39 3.11 5.71
C GLY A 124 4.99 2.60 5.97
N LEU A 125 3.95 3.45 5.88
CA LEU A 125 2.56 3.05 6.07
C LEU A 125 2.09 2.01 5.04
N ALA A 126 2.73 1.97 3.86
CA ALA A 126 2.45 0.95 2.86
C ALA A 126 2.69 -0.47 3.40
N HIS A 127 3.67 -0.66 4.28
CA HIS A 127 3.95 -1.96 4.90
C HIS A 127 2.87 -2.37 5.91
N LEU A 128 2.35 -1.41 6.68
CA LEU A 128 1.23 -1.65 7.58
C LEU A 128 -0.03 -2.05 6.80
N LEU A 129 -0.34 -1.29 5.75
CA LEU A 129 -1.51 -1.53 4.91
C LEU A 129 -1.39 -2.85 4.14
N SER A 130 -0.23 -3.13 3.53
CA SER A 130 -0.01 -4.39 2.81
C SER A 130 -0.10 -5.60 3.75
N GLY A 131 0.36 -5.48 4.99
CA GLY A 131 0.19 -6.53 6.00
C GLY A 131 -1.27 -6.80 6.36
N LEU A 132 -2.04 -5.74 6.61
CA LEU A 132 -3.48 -5.87 6.88
C LEU A 132 -4.24 -6.48 5.69
N ILE A 133 -3.99 -5.98 4.48
CA ILE A 133 -4.65 -6.41 3.25
C ILE A 133 -4.24 -7.84 2.88
N ALA A 134 -3.02 -8.27 3.16
CA ALA A 134 -2.54 -9.62 2.86
C ALA A 134 -3.38 -10.71 3.55
N THR A 135 -3.89 -10.45 4.75
CA THR A 135 -4.82 -11.38 5.43
C THR A 135 -6.14 -11.54 4.67
N GLY A 136 -6.67 -10.45 4.11
CA GLY A 136 -7.85 -10.46 3.25
C GLY A 136 -7.60 -11.09 1.89
N THR A 137 -6.42 -10.85 1.30
CA THR A 137 -6.01 -11.45 0.04
C THR A 137 -5.91 -12.97 0.16
N ARG A 138 -5.34 -13.47 1.26
CA ARG A 138 -5.31 -14.92 1.54
C ARG A 138 -6.72 -15.51 1.62
N ALA A 139 -7.66 -14.82 2.26
CA ALA A 139 -9.06 -15.26 2.36
C ALA A 139 -9.78 -15.25 1.00
N SER A 140 -9.40 -14.34 0.09
CA SER A 140 -10.02 -14.18 -1.22
C SER A 140 -9.76 -15.34 -2.20
N PHE A 141 -8.72 -16.15 -1.98
CA PHE A 141 -8.52 -17.41 -2.72
C PHE A 141 -9.66 -18.39 -2.51
N GLY A 142 -10.31 -18.37 -1.34
CA GLY A 142 -11.52 -19.15 -1.04
C GLY A 142 -12.83 -18.35 -1.19
N ALA A 143 -12.84 -17.26 -1.97
CA ALA A 143 -13.98 -16.34 -2.16
C ALA A 143 -14.54 -15.74 -0.84
N ARG A 144 -13.77 -15.75 0.25
CA ARG A 144 -14.20 -15.23 1.55
C ARG A 144 -13.83 -13.74 1.69
N ARG A 145 -14.82 -12.94 2.06
CA ARG A 145 -14.59 -11.52 2.41
C ARG A 145 -14.12 -11.40 3.86
N THR A 146 -13.11 -10.57 4.07
CA THR A 146 -12.58 -10.28 5.41
C THR A 146 -12.87 -8.82 5.75
N THR A 147 -13.38 -8.57 6.95
CA THR A 147 -13.58 -7.22 7.49
C THR A 147 -12.32 -6.75 8.20
N LEU A 148 -12.16 -5.42 8.34
CA LEU A 148 -11.03 -4.82 9.05
C LEU A 148 -10.88 -5.35 10.48
N SER A 149 -12.01 -5.46 11.22
CA SER A 149 -12.00 -6.00 12.60
C SER A 149 -11.47 -7.44 12.66
N ARG A 150 -11.87 -8.28 11.70
CA ARG A 150 -11.42 -9.67 11.63
C ARG A 150 -9.94 -9.76 11.24
N ALA A 151 -9.50 -8.96 10.26
CA ALA A 151 -8.09 -8.87 9.87
C ALA A 151 -7.23 -8.40 11.05
N TRP A 152 -7.66 -7.37 11.77
CA TRP A 152 -6.95 -6.85 12.94
C TRP A 152 -6.89 -7.88 14.09
N LYS A 153 -7.97 -8.63 14.33
CA LYS A 153 -7.98 -9.70 15.32
C LYS A 153 -7.05 -10.86 14.94
N SER A 154 -7.00 -11.24 13.66
CA SER A 154 -6.10 -12.30 13.20
C SER A 154 -4.62 -11.97 13.37
N LEU A 155 -4.26 -10.69 13.46
CA LEU A 155 -2.90 -10.21 13.69
C LEU A 155 -2.57 -10.03 15.19
N SER A 156 -3.35 -10.59 16.12
CA SER A 156 -3.21 -10.31 17.57
C SER A 156 -1.79 -10.49 18.11
N GLY A 157 -1.04 -11.51 17.66
CA GLY A 157 0.36 -11.74 18.02
C GLY A 157 1.39 -10.95 17.21
N GLY A 158 0.98 -10.45 16.01
CA GLY A 158 1.88 -9.79 15.05
C GLY A 158 1.75 -8.28 14.93
N ARG A 159 0.77 -7.65 15.60
CA ARG A 159 0.48 -6.21 15.46
C ARG A 159 1.69 -5.32 15.73
N TRP A 160 2.32 -5.52 16.86
CA TRP A 160 3.49 -4.75 17.25
C TRP A 160 4.69 -4.99 16.33
N ARG A 161 4.85 -6.21 15.82
CA ARG A 161 5.88 -6.53 14.81
C ARG A 161 5.62 -5.80 13.50
N LEU A 162 4.35 -5.71 13.09
CA LEU A 162 3.98 -4.97 11.88
C LEU A 162 4.18 -3.46 12.04
N ILE A 163 3.80 -2.88 13.19
CA ILE A 163 4.05 -1.48 13.53
C ILE A 163 5.56 -1.21 13.59
N ALA A 164 6.32 -2.06 14.25
CA ALA A 164 7.78 -1.94 14.33
C ALA A 164 8.44 -2.01 12.94
N ALA A 165 7.96 -2.89 12.05
CA ALA A 165 8.41 -2.95 10.67
C ALA A 165 8.10 -1.64 9.92
N THR A 166 6.91 -1.08 10.08
CA THR A 166 6.51 0.20 9.49
C THR A 166 7.43 1.34 9.94
N LEU A 167 7.67 1.46 11.25
CA LEU A 167 8.58 2.47 11.80
C LEU A 167 10.02 2.28 11.32
N LEU A 168 10.48 1.04 11.27
CA LEU A 168 11.82 0.73 10.76
C LEU A 168 11.98 1.12 9.29
N MET A 169 10.97 0.81 8.45
CA MET A 169 11.01 1.18 7.02
C MET A 169 10.96 2.69 6.84
N SER A 170 10.13 3.40 7.62
CA SER A 170 10.12 4.86 7.65
C SER A 170 11.48 5.43 8.07
N GLY A 171 12.08 4.86 9.11
CA GLY A 171 13.42 5.26 9.58
C GLY A 171 14.52 5.00 8.55
N ILE A 172 14.48 3.90 7.81
CA ILE A 172 15.43 3.62 6.73
C ILE A 172 15.32 4.67 5.62
N ASN A 173 14.10 5.02 5.20
CA ASN A 173 13.89 6.03 4.16
C ASN A 173 14.35 7.42 4.60
N LEU A 174 14.06 7.81 5.84
CA LEU A 174 14.52 9.07 6.41
C LEU A 174 16.05 9.08 6.59
N GLY A 175 16.63 8.01 7.12
CA GLY A 175 18.06 7.87 7.28
C GLY A 175 18.83 7.97 5.96
N LEU A 176 18.29 7.37 4.90
CA LEU A 176 18.85 7.48 3.55
C LEU A 176 18.87 8.94 3.06
N LEU A 177 17.79 9.69 3.29
CA LEU A 177 17.75 11.12 2.95
C LEU A 177 18.82 11.89 3.73
N LEU A 178 18.87 11.71 5.05
CA LEU A 178 19.79 12.47 5.93
C LEU A 178 21.26 12.19 5.59
N VAL A 179 21.62 10.92 5.37
CA VAL A 179 23.01 10.52 5.03
C VAL A 179 23.45 11.14 3.70
N LEU A 180 22.59 11.17 2.69
CA LEU A 180 22.94 11.71 1.38
C LEU A 180 22.85 13.25 1.32
N ALA A 181 22.00 13.86 2.15
CA ALA A 181 21.88 15.32 2.22
C ALA A 181 22.98 15.97 3.10
N ALA A 182 23.52 15.27 4.09
CA ALA A 182 24.50 15.82 5.03
C ALA A 182 25.73 16.45 4.36
N PRO A 183 26.39 15.86 3.34
CA PRO A 183 27.53 16.49 2.69
C PRO A 183 27.19 17.78 1.96
N THR A 184 25.95 17.94 1.45
CA THR A 184 25.50 19.18 0.83
C THR A 184 25.56 20.34 1.81
N LEU A 185 25.10 20.11 3.06
CA LEU A 185 25.17 21.12 4.12
C LEU A 185 26.62 21.43 4.50
N LEU A 186 27.49 20.41 4.60
CA LEU A 186 28.90 20.60 4.90
C LEU A 186 29.61 21.44 3.85
N PHE A 187 29.36 21.19 2.56
CA PHE A 187 29.96 21.99 1.48
C PHE A 187 29.39 23.42 1.44
N ALA A 188 28.11 23.60 1.77
CA ALA A 188 27.49 24.93 1.85
C ALA A 188 28.10 25.76 2.99
N THR A 189 28.36 25.17 4.17
CA THR A 189 28.97 25.87 5.30
C THR A 189 30.47 26.13 5.09
N ALA A 190 31.13 25.40 4.18
CA ALA A 190 32.55 25.61 3.81
C ALA A 190 32.73 26.59 2.66
N ASP A 191 31.74 27.43 2.36
CA ASP A 191 31.73 28.43 1.27
C ASP A 191 32.01 27.86 -0.13
N SER A 192 31.78 26.56 -0.29
CA SER A 192 32.02 25.81 -1.53
C SER A 192 30.72 25.59 -2.31
N ALA A 193 30.07 26.68 -2.76
CA ALA A 193 28.76 26.64 -3.43
C ALA A 193 28.73 25.66 -4.64
N VAL A 194 29.81 25.65 -5.44
CA VAL A 194 29.89 24.75 -6.61
C VAL A 194 29.91 23.29 -6.18
N LEU A 195 30.70 22.92 -5.16
CA LEU A 195 30.74 21.55 -4.64
C LEU A 195 29.41 21.16 -4.00
N ALA A 196 28.77 22.07 -3.27
CA ALA A 196 27.46 21.85 -2.69
C ALA A 196 26.42 21.57 -3.77
N PHE A 197 26.40 22.32 -4.86
CA PHE A 197 25.46 22.15 -5.97
C PHE A 197 25.71 20.82 -6.73
N VAL A 198 26.96 20.52 -7.07
CA VAL A 198 27.32 19.27 -7.76
C VAL A 198 26.98 18.06 -6.90
N TRP A 199 27.32 18.12 -5.61
CA TRP A 199 26.97 17.04 -4.67
C TRP A 199 25.45 16.90 -4.50
N ALA A 200 24.69 17.99 -4.39
CA ALA A 200 23.24 17.94 -4.29
C ALA A 200 22.59 17.19 -5.46
N GLY A 201 23.07 17.47 -6.70
CA GLY A 201 22.60 16.77 -7.90
C GLY A 201 22.94 15.28 -7.87
N LEU A 202 24.17 14.92 -7.52
CA LEU A 202 24.61 13.55 -7.40
C LEU A 202 23.86 12.80 -6.27
N ALA A 203 23.75 13.45 -5.11
CA ALA A 203 23.03 12.89 -3.96
C ALA A 203 21.56 12.65 -4.28
N ALA A 204 20.90 13.54 -5.00
CA ALA A 204 19.51 13.36 -5.44
C ALA A 204 19.34 12.13 -6.34
N LEU A 205 20.25 11.92 -7.31
CA LEU A 205 20.23 10.75 -8.18
C LEU A 205 20.47 9.44 -7.41
N LEU A 206 21.49 9.43 -6.54
CA LEU A 206 21.82 8.28 -5.70
C LEU A 206 20.69 7.97 -4.74
N TRP A 207 20.10 8.99 -4.13
CA TRP A 207 18.97 8.85 -3.21
C TRP A 207 17.76 8.25 -3.91
N PHE A 208 17.40 8.75 -5.10
CA PHE A 208 16.27 8.24 -5.86
C PHE A 208 16.47 6.78 -6.26
N ALA A 209 17.66 6.44 -6.77
CA ALA A 209 18.00 5.07 -7.11
C ALA A 209 17.96 4.12 -5.89
N ALA A 210 18.56 4.54 -4.77
CA ALA A 210 18.58 3.78 -3.53
C ALA A 210 17.19 3.64 -2.91
N LEU A 211 16.37 4.70 -2.96
CA LEU A 211 14.98 4.69 -2.50
C LEU A 211 14.17 3.62 -3.24
N ILE A 212 14.21 3.64 -4.58
CA ILE A 212 13.51 2.64 -5.39
C ILE A 212 14.02 1.24 -5.07
N TRP A 213 15.33 1.05 -5.06
CA TRP A 213 15.94 -0.25 -4.86
C TRP A 213 15.61 -0.85 -3.50
N ILE A 214 15.75 -0.07 -2.41
CA ILE A 214 15.47 -0.52 -1.04
C ILE A 214 13.99 -0.81 -0.86
N ASN A 215 13.11 0.13 -1.25
CA ASN A 215 11.67 -0.06 -1.07
C ASN A 215 11.13 -1.23 -1.89
N LEU A 216 11.67 -1.48 -3.09
CA LEU A 216 11.29 -2.65 -3.88
C LEU A 216 11.76 -3.96 -3.22
N ARG A 217 13.01 -4.02 -2.71
CA ARG A 217 13.54 -5.18 -1.99
C ARG A 217 12.75 -5.51 -0.72
N LEU A 218 12.22 -4.50 -0.08
CA LEU A 218 11.50 -4.61 1.19
C LEU A 218 9.97 -4.56 1.03
N ALA A 219 9.46 -4.47 -0.20
CA ALA A 219 8.03 -4.29 -0.48
C ALA A 219 7.12 -5.34 0.22
N PHE A 220 7.60 -6.55 0.37
CA PHE A 220 6.82 -7.67 0.93
C PHE A 220 6.93 -7.85 2.44
N VAL A 221 7.70 -7.01 3.15
CA VAL A 221 7.93 -7.17 4.60
C VAL A 221 6.62 -7.21 5.37
N GLY A 222 5.70 -6.27 5.11
CA GLY A 222 4.40 -6.22 5.79
C GLY A 222 3.56 -7.48 5.53
N SER A 223 3.45 -7.88 4.26
CA SER A 223 2.70 -9.08 3.86
C SER A 223 3.29 -10.37 4.44
N ALA A 224 4.62 -10.50 4.45
CA ALA A 224 5.31 -11.66 4.99
C ALA A 224 5.10 -11.79 6.52
N ILE A 225 5.22 -10.69 7.27
CA ILE A 225 4.96 -10.69 8.72
C ILE A 225 3.50 -11.09 9.02
N ALA A 226 2.55 -10.56 8.24
CA ALA A 226 1.13 -10.77 8.51
C ALA A 226 0.62 -12.17 8.12
N VAL A 227 1.15 -12.76 7.04
CA VAL A 227 0.67 -14.04 6.49
C VAL A 227 1.43 -15.23 7.06
N GLU A 228 2.75 -15.08 7.25
CA GLU A 228 3.66 -16.15 7.70
C GLU A 228 4.02 -16.03 9.19
N ASP A 229 3.44 -15.07 9.92
CA ASP A 229 3.67 -14.78 11.35
C ASP A 229 5.15 -14.59 11.73
N LEU A 230 5.92 -13.96 10.85
CA LEU A 230 7.37 -13.79 11.00
C LEU A 230 7.74 -12.65 11.94
N SER A 231 8.95 -12.72 12.51
CA SER A 231 9.59 -11.56 13.14
C SER A 231 10.01 -10.52 12.10
N VAL A 232 10.26 -9.28 12.50
CA VAL A 232 10.66 -8.18 11.59
C VAL A 232 11.91 -8.57 10.77
N ARG A 233 12.94 -9.11 11.42
CA ARG A 233 14.19 -9.55 10.75
C ARG A 233 13.94 -10.69 9.77
N ALA A 234 13.09 -11.65 10.14
CA ALA A 234 12.75 -12.76 9.26
C ALA A 234 11.91 -12.27 8.07
N GLY A 235 10.97 -11.33 8.28
CA GLY A 235 10.19 -10.68 7.23
C GLY A 235 11.05 -9.93 6.22
N ILE A 236 12.07 -9.19 6.68
CA ILE A 236 13.05 -8.51 5.82
C ILE A 236 13.80 -9.54 4.95
N ARG A 237 14.34 -10.59 5.56
CA ARG A 237 15.04 -11.66 4.84
C ARG A 237 14.13 -12.37 3.85
N ARG A 238 12.88 -12.58 4.23
CA ARG A 238 11.85 -13.19 3.39
C ARG A 238 11.53 -12.34 2.16
N SER A 239 11.27 -11.05 2.38
CA SER A 239 11.03 -10.08 1.29
C SER A 239 12.21 -10.05 0.32
N TRP A 240 13.43 -9.96 0.84
CA TRP A 240 14.64 -9.95 0.02
C TRP A 240 14.77 -11.20 -0.85
N LYS A 241 14.55 -12.39 -0.27
CA LYS A 241 14.62 -13.67 -1.00
C LYS A 241 13.60 -13.74 -2.14
N LEU A 242 12.36 -13.31 -1.90
CA LEU A 242 11.30 -13.33 -2.91
C LEU A 242 11.55 -12.34 -4.06
N THR A 243 12.18 -11.19 -3.77
CA THR A 243 12.39 -10.14 -4.77
C THR A 243 13.62 -10.34 -5.65
N VAL A 244 14.55 -11.24 -5.30
CA VAL A 244 15.80 -11.45 -6.07
C VAL A 244 15.51 -11.92 -7.49
N ARG A 245 14.64 -12.91 -7.68
CA ARG A 245 14.40 -13.55 -8.98
C ARG A 245 13.42 -12.79 -9.88
N GLY A 246 12.65 -11.86 -9.34
CA GLY A 246 11.59 -11.13 -10.05
C GLY A 246 11.74 -9.62 -10.06
N PHE A 247 12.92 -9.08 -9.77
CA PHE A 247 13.17 -7.65 -9.52
C PHE A 247 12.59 -6.74 -10.61
N TRP A 248 12.99 -6.90 -11.87
CA TRP A 248 12.56 -6.03 -12.97
C TRP A 248 11.07 -6.10 -13.26
N ARG A 249 10.51 -7.29 -13.15
CA ARG A 249 9.08 -7.49 -13.30
C ARG A 249 8.29 -6.78 -12.20
N MET A 250 8.71 -6.95 -10.94
CA MET A 250 8.12 -6.27 -9.80
C MET A 250 8.26 -4.75 -9.89
N LEU A 251 9.45 -4.28 -10.26
CA LEU A 251 9.69 -2.86 -10.49
C LEU A 251 8.67 -2.31 -11.49
N GLY A 252 8.52 -2.98 -12.64
CA GLY A 252 7.55 -2.58 -13.65
C GLY A 252 6.11 -2.61 -13.14
N GLN A 253 5.70 -3.68 -12.45
CA GLN A 253 4.34 -3.81 -11.91
C GLN A 253 4.02 -2.75 -10.85
N LEU A 254 4.91 -2.55 -9.88
CA LEU A 254 4.69 -1.58 -8.81
C LEU A 254 4.81 -0.14 -9.30
N ALA A 255 5.81 0.16 -10.16
CA ALA A 255 5.96 1.50 -10.73
C ALA A 255 4.79 1.87 -11.63
N LEU A 256 4.38 0.98 -12.56
CA LEU A 256 3.24 1.23 -13.42
C LEU A 256 1.93 1.31 -12.63
N GLY A 257 1.75 0.42 -11.66
CA GLY A 257 0.57 0.44 -10.79
C GLY A 257 0.48 1.73 -9.98
N TYR A 258 1.59 2.19 -9.40
CA TYR A 258 1.64 3.47 -8.70
C TYR A 258 1.37 4.65 -9.64
N PHE A 259 2.02 4.67 -10.81
CA PHE A 259 1.82 5.71 -11.81
C PHE A 259 0.35 5.79 -12.26
N LEU A 260 -0.23 4.67 -12.68
CA LEU A 260 -1.63 4.63 -13.15
C LEU A 260 -2.61 5.07 -12.05
N SER A 261 -2.43 4.57 -10.82
CA SER A 261 -3.32 4.96 -9.72
C SER A 261 -3.14 6.43 -9.34
N ASN A 262 -1.91 6.95 -9.35
CA ASN A 262 -1.65 8.37 -9.13
C ASN A 262 -2.31 9.25 -10.21
N GLN A 263 -2.17 8.88 -11.48
CA GLN A 263 -2.81 9.62 -12.59
C GLN A 263 -4.34 9.61 -12.48
N LEU A 264 -4.94 8.49 -12.14
CA LEU A 264 -6.39 8.40 -11.93
C LEU A 264 -6.86 9.26 -10.75
N VAL A 265 -6.13 9.26 -9.65
CA VAL A 265 -6.42 10.11 -8.48
C VAL A 265 -6.26 11.58 -8.85
N GLN A 266 -5.18 11.95 -9.52
CA GLN A 266 -4.92 13.33 -9.95
C GLN A 266 -5.96 13.84 -10.94
N LEU A 267 -6.42 13.01 -11.88
CA LEU A 267 -7.47 13.36 -12.83
C LEU A 267 -8.76 13.81 -12.13
N ILE A 268 -9.08 13.22 -10.99
CA ILE A 268 -10.27 13.55 -10.21
C ILE A 268 -10.01 14.74 -9.28
N ILE A 269 -8.86 14.76 -8.61
CA ILE A 269 -8.57 15.71 -7.54
C ILE A 269 -8.13 17.07 -8.09
N THR A 270 -7.34 17.11 -9.18
CA THR A 270 -6.80 18.37 -9.73
C THR A 270 -7.89 19.38 -10.09
N PRO A 271 -9.00 19.01 -10.77
CA PRO A 271 -10.07 19.97 -11.02
C PRO A 271 -10.71 20.53 -9.75
N ILE A 272 -10.86 19.69 -8.73
CA ILE A 272 -11.44 20.08 -7.43
C ILE A 272 -10.52 21.07 -6.73
N VAL A 273 -9.21 20.76 -6.66
CA VAL A 273 -8.20 21.65 -6.09
C VAL A 273 -8.15 22.97 -6.83
N PHE A 274 -8.23 22.95 -8.17
CA PHE A 274 -8.25 24.16 -8.98
C PHE A 274 -9.46 25.05 -8.65
N ILE A 275 -10.66 24.48 -8.56
CA ILE A 275 -11.87 25.21 -8.19
C ILE A 275 -11.76 25.80 -6.78
N VAL A 276 -11.30 25.01 -5.82
CA VAL A 276 -11.09 25.46 -4.43
C VAL A 276 -10.08 26.61 -4.38
N SER A 277 -8.98 26.50 -5.12
CA SER A 277 -7.94 27.55 -5.18
C SER A 277 -8.45 28.84 -5.84
N LEU A 278 -9.28 28.71 -6.88
CA LEU A 278 -9.94 29.86 -7.53
C LEU A 278 -10.90 30.58 -6.58
N LEU A 279 -11.76 29.83 -5.89
CA LEU A 279 -12.70 30.38 -4.91
C LEU A 279 -11.97 31.03 -3.74
N LEU A 280 -10.86 30.46 -3.30
CA LEU A 280 -9.98 31.05 -2.28
C LEU A 280 -9.43 32.41 -2.76
N GLY A 281 -8.88 32.45 -3.98
CA GLY A 281 -8.34 33.69 -4.55
C GLY A 281 -9.38 34.81 -4.62
N ILE A 282 -10.58 34.50 -5.12
CA ILE A 282 -11.71 35.45 -5.16
C ILE A 282 -12.12 35.86 -3.73
N GLY A 283 -12.25 34.89 -2.83
CA GLY A 283 -12.66 35.17 -1.45
C GLY A 283 -11.69 36.09 -0.73
N ILE A 284 -10.37 35.92 -0.88
CA ILE A 284 -9.35 36.79 -0.28
C ILE A 284 -9.43 38.18 -0.87
N THR A 285 -9.61 38.32 -2.19
CA THR A 285 -9.69 39.66 -2.84
C THR A 285 -10.97 40.43 -2.47
N THR A 286 -12.11 39.74 -2.35
CA THR A 286 -13.39 40.35 -2.00
C THR A 286 -13.52 40.72 -0.52
N THR A 287 -12.73 40.11 0.35
CA THR A 287 -12.72 40.39 1.80
C THR A 287 -11.46 41.14 2.25
N ALA A 288 -10.79 41.83 1.34
CA ALA A 288 -9.51 42.55 1.61
C ALA A 288 -9.53 43.48 2.83
N GLU A 289 -10.69 44.07 3.15
CA GLU A 289 -10.87 44.99 4.27
C GLU A 289 -11.07 44.30 5.63
N SER A 290 -11.28 42.99 5.67
CA SER A 290 -11.57 42.24 6.90
C SER A 290 -10.56 41.13 7.13
N ALA A 291 -9.58 41.33 8.00
CA ALA A 291 -8.58 40.33 8.38
C ALA A 291 -9.21 39.05 8.96
N THR A 292 -10.31 39.17 9.70
CA THR A 292 -11.04 38.01 10.27
C THR A 292 -11.70 37.17 9.20
N ALA A 293 -12.29 37.81 8.17
CA ALA A 293 -12.89 37.07 7.04
C ALA A 293 -11.83 36.39 6.20
N GLN A 294 -10.68 37.02 5.94
CA GLN A 294 -9.55 36.40 5.25
C GLN A 294 -9.00 35.22 6.02
N ALA A 295 -8.81 35.31 7.33
CA ALA A 295 -8.37 34.22 8.18
C ALA A 295 -9.38 33.04 8.16
N ALA A 296 -10.67 33.33 8.22
CA ALA A 296 -11.70 32.28 8.14
C ALA A 296 -11.69 31.55 6.78
N ILE A 297 -11.59 32.27 5.68
CA ILE A 297 -11.47 31.70 4.33
C ILE A 297 -10.20 30.85 4.21
N ALA A 298 -9.07 31.33 4.71
CA ALA A 298 -7.81 30.59 4.69
C ALA A 298 -7.92 29.27 5.48
N VAL A 299 -8.47 29.29 6.69
CA VAL A 299 -8.65 28.09 7.53
C VAL A 299 -9.54 27.07 6.85
N VAL A 300 -10.70 27.50 6.32
CA VAL A 300 -11.63 26.59 5.61
C VAL A 300 -10.96 25.99 4.38
N SER A 301 -10.24 26.76 3.60
CA SER A 301 -9.60 26.29 2.37
C SER A 301 -8.45 25.35 2.63
N VAL A 302 -7.61 25.65 3.63
CA VAL A 302 -6.54 24.75 4.07
C VAL A 302 -7.15 23.44 4.57
N GLY A 303 -8.22 23.49 5.36
CA GLY A 303 -8.94 22.31 5.83
C GLY A 303 -9.48 21.44 4.69
N LEU A 304 -10.08 22.06 3.67
CA LEU A 304 -10.56 21.35 2.48
C LEU A 304 -9.42 20.71 1.70
N LEU A 305 -8.33 21.43 1.45
CA LEU A 305 -7.16 20.91 0.74
C LEU A 305 -6.50 19.76 1.49
N LEU A 306 -6.36 19.85 2.81
CA LEU A 306 -5.86 18.78 3.64
C LEU A 306 -6.77 17.55 3.59
N GLY A 307 -8.09 17.75 3.67
CA GLY A 307 -9.08 16.65 3.55
C GLY A 307 -9.01 15.95 2.21
N LEU A 308 -8.91 16.71 1.11
CA LEU A 308 -8.74 16.16 -0.24
C LEU A 308 -7.43 15.37 -0.39
N THR A 309 -6.34 15.91 0.14
CA THR A 309 -5.02 15.26 0.13
C THR A 309 -5.05 13.95 0.92
N LEU A 310 -5.71 13.93 2.08
CA LEU A 310 -5.87 12.73 2.90
C LEU A 310 -6.65 11.65 2.16
N ILE A 311 -7.80 12.00 1.58
CA ILE A 311 -8.64 11.04 0.84
C ILE A 311 -7.89 10.50 -0.37
N SER A 312 -7.22 11.36 -1.13
CA SER A 312 -6.41 11.00 -2.29
C SER A 312 -5.31 10.00 -1.93
N SER A 313 -4.55 10.32 -0.89
CA SER A 313 -3.48 9.47 -0.39
C SER A 313 -4.02 8.13 0.11
N ALA A 314 -5.13 8.13 0.84
CA ALA A 314 -5.75 6.91 1.32
C ALA A 314 -6.17 5.98 0.18
N VAL A 315 -6.78 6.48 -0.87
CA VAL A 315 -7.19 5.69 -2.05
C VAL A 315 -5.96 5.17 -2.81
N LEU A 316 -4.97 6.03 -3.05
CA LEU A 316 -3.74 5.66 -3.73
C LEU A 316 -3.00 4.52 -3.00
N PHE A 317 -2.79 4.68 -1.69
CA PHE A 317 -2.10 3.68 -0.89
C PHE A 317 -2.93 2.41 -0.66
N ALA A 318 -4.26 2.49 -0.63
CA ALA A 318 -5.12 1.31 -0.60
C ALA A 318 -4.91 0.43 -1.83
N TYR A 319 -4.93 1.02 -3.03
CA TYR A 319 -4.64 0.29 -4.25
C TYR A 319 -3.21 -0.24 -4.29
N PHE A 320 -2.23 0.59 -3.95
CA PHE A 320 -0.83 0.21 -3.94
C PHE A 320 -0.57 -0.98 -3.00
N ALA A 321 -1.14 -0.96 -1.80
CA ALA A 321 -1.04 -2.06 -0.85
C ALA A 321 -1.75 -3.33 -1.35
N CYS A 322 -2.89 -3.22 -2.04
CA CYS A 322 -3.53 -4.34 -2.73
C CYS A 322 -2.61 -4.95 -3.80
N LEU A 323 -1.98 -4.11 -4.62
CA LEU A 323 -1.05 -4.55 -5.66
C LEU A 323 0.19 -5.24 -5.07
N VAL A 324 0.78 -4.66 -4.03
CA VAL A 324 1.92 -5.28 -3.31
C VAL A 324 1.56 -6.67 -2.80
N THR A 325 0.37 -6.86 -2.22
CA THR A 325 -0.06 -8.17 -1.72
C THR A 325 -0.34 -9.17 -2.85
N VAL A 326 -0.90 -8.74 -3.96
CA VAL A 326 -1.07 -9.57 -5.16
C VAL A 326 0.29 -10.02 -5.70
N CYS A 327 1.25 -9.09 -5.83
CA CYS A 327 2.61 -9.41 -6.25
C CYS A 327 3.33 -10.36 -5.28
N PHE A 328 3.09 -10.23 -3.97
CA PHE A 328 3.63 -11.13 -2.95
C PHE A 328 3.17 -12.58 -3.19
N PHE A 329 1.87 -12.81 -3.37
CA PHE A 329 1.34 -14.14 -3.66
C PHE A 329 1.74 -14.65 -5.05
N ASP A 330 1.81 -13.78 -6.07
CA ASP A 330 2.33 -14.15 -7.40
C ASP A 330 3.79 -14.65 -7.32
N GLN A 331 4.64 -13.97 -6.54
CA GLN A 331 6.01 -14.41 -6.34
C GLN A 331 6.13 -15.72 -5.56
N GLN A 332 5.26 -15.96 -4.58
CA GLN A 332 5.20 -17.26 -3.89
C GLN A 332 4.76 -18.39 -4.82
N MET A 333 3.77 -18.14 -5.69
CA MET A 333 3.36 -19.12 -6.70
C MET A 333 4.50 -19.48 -7.65
N ARG A 334 5.28 -18.48 -8.10
CA ARG A 334 6.40 -18.66 -9.02
C ARG A 334 7.63 -19.33 -8.42
N SER A 335 7.92 -19.02 -7.16
CA SER A 335 9.18 -19.45 -6.52
C SER A 335 9.03 -20.65 -5.63
N GLU A 336 7.84 -20.92 -5.12
CA GLU A 336 7.57 -21.91 -4.07
C GLU A 336 6.41 -22.87 -4.39
N GLY A 337 5.73 -22.66 -5.51
CA GLY A 337 4.62 -23.52 -5.93
C GLY A 337 3.40 -23.41 -5.01
N LEU A 338 3.10 -22.22 -4.47
CA LEU A 338 1.94 -21.99 -3.62
C LEU A 338 0.62 -22.39 -4.31
N ASP A 339 0.54 -22.23 -5.63
CA ASP A 339 -0.58 -22.64 -6.47
C ASP A 339 -0.88 -24.15 -6.32
N LEU A 340 0.14 -24.99 -6.34
CA LEU A 340 0.01 -26.45 -6.18
C LEU A 340 -0.52 -26.80 -4.77
N VAL A 341 -0.06 -26.10 -3.74
CA VAL A 341 -0.53 -26.31 -2.37
C VAL A 341 -2.00 -25.92 -2.23
N LEU A 342 -2.41 -24.80 -2.86
CA LEU A 342 -3.79 -24.35 -2.83
C LEU A 342 -4.74 -25.28 -3.60
N ILE A 343 -4.30 -25.87 -4.71
CA ILE A 343 -5.08 -26.83 -5.50
C ILE A 343 -5.27 -28.12 -4.70
N ARG A 344 -4.19 -28.69 -4.15
CA ARG A 344 -4.28 -29.91 -3.31
C ARG A 344 -5.21 -29.74 -2.11
N ALA A 345 -5.12 -28.61 -1.43
CA ALA A 345 -6.00 -28.31 -0.28
C ALA A 345 -7.49 -28.20 -0.65
N GLU A 346 -7.84 -28.06 -1.94
CA GLU A 346 -9.23 -28.14 -2.42
C GLU A 346 -9.65 -29.54 -2.78
N GLU A 347 -8.75 -30.34 -3.35
CA GLU A 347 -9.00 -31.75 -3.69
C GLU A 347 -9.26 -32.59 -2.43
N ASP A 348 -8.61 -32.22 -1.31
CA ASP A 348 -8.74 -32.92 -0.01
C ASP A 348 -10.02 -32.53 0.77
N ARG A 349 -10.86 -31.61 0.24
CA ARG A 349 -12.13 -31.18 0.89
C ARG A 349 -13.34 -31.85 0.28
#